data_563487531dc2c845fc48afdb780be3b3
#
_entry.id   563487531dc2c845fc48afdb780be3b3
#
_cell.length_a   1.000
_cell.length_b   1.000
_cell.length_c   1.000
_cell.angle_alpha   90.00
_cell.angle_beta   90.00
_cell.angle_gamma   90.00
#
_symmetry.space_group_name_H-M   'P 1'
#
loop_
_entity.id
_entity.type
_entity.pdbx_description
1 polymer ?
#
loop_
_entity_poly.entity_id
_entity_poly.type
_entity_poly.pdbx_seq_one_letter_code
_entity_poly.pdbx_strand_id
1 'polypeptide(L)'
;VGDYIAVLDTSASDAVLGRSAITAISNSGDNATLTLGTAISGMAATDKIVKATASDTSFNGAMNGLINITNRGNGYASLHNISNGTYSIWDATRMVAGTDTPDATQPTESDIWDLIQRIAGRSGKDANVKPKDFLLMTTPGLAKKLMESMVAQRRFTAGEFGTTIKGGYKAIEICGIPCVTDYYVPAGTIYLLHIPSLAWVDAKDWGFVEFEGAGPWRWLSGRDAFETTYGWYGNLACLARNAHGSITGFTDTARYSHI
;
A
#
# COMPACT_ATOMS: atom_id res chain seq x y z
N VAL A 1 14.58 -8.78 -16.05
CA VAL A 1 15.97 -9.25 -16.06
C VAL A 1 16.84 -8.01 -16.11
N GLY A 2 17.90 -7.95 -15.28
CA GLY A 2 18.74 -6.77 -15.13
C GLY A 2 18.34 -5.81 -13.99
N ASP A 3 17.12 -5.89 -13.48
CA ASP A 3 16.72 -5.15 -12.28
C ASP A 3 17.41 -5.70 -11.05
N TYR A 4 17.75 -4.81 -10.12
CA TYR A 4 18.31 -5.19 -8.83
C TYR A 4 17.20 -5.31 -7.77
N ILE A 5 17.32 -6.32 -6.92
CA ILE A 5 16.53 -6.46 -5.72
C ILE A 5 17.42 -6.45 -4.48
N ALA A 6 16.87 -6.01 -3.38
CA ALA A 6 17.43 -6.18 -2.06
C ALA A 6 16.50 -6.99 -1.19
N VAL A 7 17.06 -7.80 -0.32
CA VAL A 7 16.33 -8.55 0.70
C VAL A 7 16.53 -7.89 2.05
N LEU A 8 15.45 -7.61 2.73
CA LEU A 8 15.39 -6.98 4.03
C LEU A 8 15.07 -8.00 5.11
N ASP A 9 15.91 -8.10 6.11
CA ASP A 9 15.69 -8.92 7.30
C ASP A 9 14.60 -8.28 8.17
N THR A 10 13.42 -8.88 8.18
CA THR A 10 12.30 -8.41 9.01
C THR A 10 12.55 -8.64 10.51
N SER A 11 13.44 -9.54 10.88
CA SER A 11 13.82 -9.78 12.28
C SER A 11 14.79 -8.74 12.83
N ALA A 12 15.54 -8.09 11.93
CA ALA A 12 16.58 -7.10 12.26
C ALA A 12 16.21 -5.67 11.83
N SER A 13 14.96 -5.28 11.98
CA SER A 13 14.46 -3.93 11.67
C SER A 13 14.67 -3.51 10.21
N ASP A 14 14.41 -4.44 9.28
CA ASP A 14 14.59 -4.27 7.84
C ASP A 14 16.05 -3.97 7.42
N ALA A 15 17.02 -4.54 8.13
CA ALA A 15 18.42 -4.50 7.71
C ALA A 15 18.60 -5.19 6.35
N VAL A 16 19.49 -4.67 5.52
CA VAL A 16 19.77 -5.26 4.21
C VAL A 16 20.61 -6.53 4.38
N LEU A 17 20.04 -7.69 4.07
CA LEU A 17 20.79 -8.96 4.01
C LEU A 17 21.73 -9.00 2.80
N GLY A 18 21.28 -8.49 1.68
CA GLY A 18 22.05 -8.48 0.46
C GLY A 18 21.28 -7.91 -0.73
N ARG A 19 22.01 -7.77 -1.85
CA ARG A 19 21.46 -7.28 -3.12
C ARG A 19 21.91 -8.16 -4.25
N SER A 20 21.07 -8.30 -5.23
CA SER A 20 21.44 -9.03 -6.43
C SER A 20 20.64 -8.58 -7.65
N ALA A 21 21.24 -8.67 -8.81
CA ALA A 21 20.52 -8.52 -10.06
C ALA A 21 19.67 -9.75 -10.35
N ILE A 22 18.49 -9.55 -10.91
CA ILE A 22 17.64 -10.64 -11.41
C ILE A 22 18.20 -11.06 -12.77
N THR A 23 18.68 -12.29 -12.87
CA THR A 23 19.24 -12.83 -14.11
C THR A 23 18.22 -13.63 -14.91
N ALA A 24 17.27 -14.25 -14.26
CA ALA A 24 16.17 -14.94 -14.91
C ALA A 24 14.89 -14.93 -14.06
N ILE A 25 13.76 -15.04 -14.73
CA ILE A 25 12.45 -15.20 -14.10
C ILE A 25 11.78 -16.40 -14.77
N SER A 26 11.35 -17.37 -13.97
CA SER A 26 10.53 -18.49 -14.45
C SER A 26 9.24 -18.58 -13.67
N ASN A 27 8.12 -18.75 -14.36
CA ASN A 27 6.81 -18.89 -13.77
C ASN A 27 6.35 -20.34 -13.86
N SER A 28 5.85 -20.88 -12.77
CA SER A 28 5.26 -22.22 -12.70
C SER A 28 3.97 -22.16 -11.90
N GLY A 29 2.84 -22.12 -12.60
CA GLY A 29 1.53 -21.91 -11.98
C GLY A 29 1.45 -20.54 -11.29
N ASP A 30 1.08 -20.53 -10.01
CA ASP A 30 0.93 -19.32 -9.20
C ASP A 30 2.26 -18.85 -8.58
N ASN A 31 3.37 -19.54 -8.84
CA ASN A 31 4.67 -19.24 -8.27
C ASN A 31 5.62 -18.67 -9.33
N ALA A 32 6.33 -17.59 -8.95
CA ALA A 32 7.43 -17.05 -9.74
C ALA A 32 8.76 -17.34 -9.06
N THR A 33 9.70 -17.89 -9.80
CA THR A 33 11.06 -18.13 -9.34
C THR A 33 11.99 -17.06 -9.92
N LEU A 34 12.64 -16.31 -9.05
CA LEU A 34 13.64 -15.32 -9.43
C LEU A 34 15.03 -15.95 -9.30
N THR A 35 15.78 -15.97 -10.38
CA THR A 35 17.20 -16.36 -10.36
C THR A 35 18.04 -15.12 -10.15
N LEU A 36 18.87 -15.16 -9.12
CA LEU A 36 19.75 -14.05 -8.73
C LEU A 36 21.16 -14.25 -9.27
N GLY A 37 21.79 -13.16 -9.71
CA GLY A 37 23.19 -13.17 -10.17
C GLY A 37 24.18 -13.49 -9.04
N THR A 38 23.85 -13.10 -7.81
CA THR A 38 24.62 -13.42 -6.60
C THR A 38 23.65 -13.95 -5.54
N ALA A 39 23.99 -15.06 -4.92
CA ALA A 39 23.17 -15.62 -3.85
C ALA A 39 23.18 -14.69 -2.63
N ILE A 40 22.01 -14.47 -2.05
CA ILE A 40 21.85 -13.74 -0.78
C ILE A 40 21.70 -14.80 0.31
N SER A 41 22.62 -14.81 1.28
CA SER A 41 22.58 -15.77 2.40
C SER A 41 21.72 -15.26 3.54
N GLY A 42 21.18 -16.18 4.33
CA GLY A 42 20.42 -15.85 5.53
C GLY A 42 18.96 -15.43 5.29
N MET A 43 18.43 -15.61 4.09
CA MET A 43 17.02 -15.28 3.79
C MET A 43 16.07 -16.21 4.55
N ALA A 44 15.06 -15.60 5.14
CA ALA A 44 13.91 -16.29 5.76
C ALA A 44 12.65 -16.07 4.89
N ALA A 45 11.67 -16.96 5.06
CA ALA A 45 10.40 -16.84 4.32
C ALA A 45 9.59 -15.57 4.66
N THR A 46 9.93 -14.92 5.76
CA THR A 46 9.30 -13.68 6.22
C THR A 46 9.99 -12.42 5.72
N ASP A 47 11.16 -12.54 5.08
CA ASP A 47 11.93 -11.38 4.62
C ASP A 47 11.27 -10.70 3.45
N LYS A 48 11.48 -9.39 3.36
CA LYS A 48 10.90 -8.57 2.31
C LYS A 48 11.86 -8.44 1.14
N ILE A 49 11.32 -8.58 -0.05
CA ILE A 49 12.04 -8.31 -1.29
C ILE A 49 11.60 -6.94 -1.81
N VAL A 50 12.55 -6.04 -2.02
CA VAL A 50 12.28 -4.69 -2.52
C VAL A 50 13.12 -4.42 -3.77
N LYS A 51 12.61 -3.55 -4.65
CA LYS A 51 13.39 -3.06 -5.77
C LYS A 51 14.54 -2.21 -5.25
N ALA A 52 15.73 -2.42 -5.79
CA ALA A 52 16.95 -1.71 -5.40
C ALA A 52 17.71 -1.25 -6.64
N THR A 53 18.70 -0.41 -6.44
CA THR A 53 19.75 -0.13 -7.43
C THR A 53 21.04 -0.87 -7.06
N ALA A 54 21.99 -0.93 -7.97
CA ALA A 54 23.25 -1.62 -7.71
C ALA A 54 24.04 -1.02 -6.54
N SER A 55 23.82 0.24 -6.21
CA SER A 55 24.62 1.03 -5.26
C SER A 55 23.85 1.57 -4.06
N ASP A 56 22.53 1.46 -4.01
CA ASP A 56 21.75 2.05 -2.92
C ASP A 56 22.04 1.40 -1.57
N THR A 57 22.36 2.24 -0.59
CA THR A 57 22.48 1.84 0.82
C THR A 57 21.18 2.05 1.61
N SER A 58 20.23 2.77 1.02
CA SER A 58 18.90 3.03 1.57
C SER A 58 17.80 2.71 0.54
N PHE A 59 16.63 2.25 1.01
CA PHE A 59 15.50 1.83 0.18
C PHE A 59 14.61 2.98 -0.29
N ASN A 60 15.13 4.20 -0.36
CA ASN A 60 14.38 5.39 -0.73
C ASN A 60 14.14 5.52 -2.26
N GLY A 61 14.53 4.52 -3.05
CA GLY A 61 14.34 4.51 -4.50
C GLY A 61 12.93 4.11 -4.95
N ALA A 62 12.09 3.58 -4.06
CA ALA A 62 10.70 3.26 -4.35
C ALA A 62 9.76 4.32 -3.78
N MET A 63 8.67 4.56 -4.50
CA MET A 63 7.61 5.43 -4.02
C MET A 63 7.00 4.90 -2.71
N ASN A 64 6.67 5.80 -1.78
CA ASN A 64 5.98 5.43 -0.55
C ASN A 64 4.63 4.79 -0.86
N GLY A 65 4.41 3.58 -0.36
CA GLY A 65 3.13 2.89 -0.49
C GLY A 65 2.20 3.20 0.69
N LEU A 66 0.91 2.88 0.51
CA LEU A 66 -0.11 3.04 1.55
C LEU A 66 0.22 2.24 2.82
N ILE A 67 0.88 1.10 2.67
CA ILE A 67 1.32 0.29 3.82
C ILE A 67 2.30 1.05 4.71
N ASN A 68 3.22 1.84 4.12
CA ASN A 68 4.16 2.65 4.89
C ASN A 68 3.44 3.80 5.63
N ILE A 69 2.38 4.34 5.05
CA ILE A 69 1.58 5.40 5.66
C ILE A 69 0.74 4.87 6.82
N THR A 70 0.08 3.72 6.64
CA THR A 70 -0.94 3.21 7.57
C THR A 70 -0.42 2.19 8.58
N ASN A 71 0.75 1.59 8.33
CA ASN A 71 1.30 0.59 9.23
C ASN A 71 2.15 1.23 10.33
N ARG A 72 2.17 0.55 11.49
CA ARG A 72 2.84 0.98 12.72
C ARG A 72 3.76 -0.13 13.23
N GLY A 73 4.50 -0.74 12.45
CA GLY A 73 5.30 -1.88 12.92
C GLY A 73 6.70 -1.86 12.37
N ASN A 74 7.42 -2.97 12.58
CA ASN A 74 8.76 -3.18 12.09
C ASN A 74 8.89 -2.76 10.62
N GLY A 75 9.90 -1.94 10.33
CA GLY A 75 10.16 -1.39 9.01
C GLY A 75 9.35 -0.14 8.61
N TYR A 76 8.35 0.26 9.42
CA TYR A 76 7.49 1.42 9.14
C TYR A 76 7.52 2.45 10.28
N ALA A 77 8.55 2.38 11.10
CA ALA A 77 8.72 3.25 12.27
C ALA A 77 8.98 4.72 11.90
N SER A 78 9.41 4.99 10.69
CA SER A 78 9.68 6.35 10.22
C SER A 78 8.99 6.60 8.88
N LEU A 79 8.39 7.77 8.74
CA LEU A 79 7.84 8.29 7.49
C LEU A 79 8.27 9.76 7.38
N HIS A 80 8.82 10.18 6.23
CA HIS A 80 9.35 11.53 6.01
C HIS A 80 10.37 11.96 7.08
N ASN A 81 11.22 11.05 7.55
CA ASN A 81 12.19 11.23 8.62
C ASN A 81 11.57 11.55 10.00
N ILE A 82 10.27 11.41 10.16
CA ILE A 82 9.58 11.55 11.45
C ILE A 82 9.42 10.15 12.05
N SER A 83 10.09 9.92 13.18
CA SER A 83 10.02 8.65 13.90
C SER A 83 8.78 8.58 14.80
N ASN A 84 8.07 7.46 14.75
CA ASN A 84 6.92 7.21 15.62
C ASN A 84 7.33 6.99 17.09
N GLY A 85 8.53 6.48 17.33
CA GLY A 85 9.07 6.33 18.68
C GLY A 85 9.27 7.66 19.40
N THR A 86 9.60 8.71 18.64
CA THR A 86 9.76 10.07 19.18
C THR A 86 8.45 10.85 19.20
N TYR A 87 7.63 10.67 18.18
CA TYR A 87 6.38 11.43 17.98
C TYR A 87 5.18 10.48 17.80
N SER A 88 4.74 9.87 18.88
CA SER A 88 3.65 8.88 18.85
C SER A 88 2.30 9.43 18.36
N ILE A 89 2.08 10.74 18.50
CA ILE A 89 0.88 11.40 17.98
C ILE A 89 0.82 11.42 16.44
N TRP A 90 1.97 11.32 15.78
CA TRP A 90 2.10 11.27 14.33
C TRP A 90 1.64 9.93 13.73
N ASP A 91 1.62 8.88 14.52
CA ASP A 91 1.35 7.52 14.06
C ASP A 91 -0.06 7.32 13.51
N ALA A 92 -0.14 6.52 12.44
CA ALA A 92 -1.40 6.00 11.96
C ALA A 92 -2.06 5.06 12.99
N THR A 93 -3.37 4.96 12.93
CA THR A 93 -4.12 4.04 13.77
C THR A 93 -4.13 2.66 13.13
N ARG A 94 -3.65 1.65 13.87
CA ARG A 94 -3.68 0.26 13.44
C ARG A 94 -4.54 -0.57 14.39
N MET A 95 -5.39 -1.40 13.83
CA MET A 95 -6.12 -2.45 14.51
C MET A 95 -5.73 -3.81 13.96
N VAL A 96 -5.81 -4.84 14.77
CA VAL A 96 -5.53 -6.23 14.39
C VAL A 96 -6.81 -7.04 14.57
N ALA A 97 -7.23 -7.70 13.50
CA ALA A 97 -8.42 -8.55 13.51
C ALA A 97 -8.24 -9.72 14.49
N GLY A 98 -9.29 -10.03 15.24
CA GLY A 98 -9.26 -11.03 16.30
C GLY A 98 -8.57 -10.59 17.60
N THR A 99 -7.93 -9.43 17.64
CA THR A 99 -7.34 -8.83 18.84
C THR A 99 -8.07 -7.55 19.21
N ASP A 100 -8.14 -6.61 18.27
CA ASP A 100 -8.88 -5.34 18.43
C ASP A 100 -10.31 -5.45 17.91
N THR A 101 -10.63 -6.45 17.11
CA THR A 101 -11.99 -6.77 16.63
C THR A 101 -12.45 -8.11 17.20
N PRO A 102 -13.76 -8.34 17.33
CA PRO A 102 -14.30 -9.58 17.88
C PRO A 102 -13.97 -10.83 17.05
N ASP A 103 -13.87 -10.69 15.72
CA ASP A 103 -13.67 -11.80 14.80
C ASP A 103 -12.55 -11.48 13.80
N ALA A 104 -11.64 -12.44 13.58
CA ALA A 104 -10.61 -12.36 12.56
C ALA A 104 -11.09 -12.82 11.17
N THR A 105 -12.25 -13.46 11.07
CA THR A 105 -12.74 -14.03 9.82
C THR A 105 -13.74 -13.15 9.11
N GLN A 106 -14.55 -12.41 9.86
CA GLN A 106 -15.67 -11.63 9.35
C GLN A 106 -15.55 -10.16 9.76
N PRO A 107 -15.15 -9.26 8.85
CA PRO A 107 -15.18 -7.83 9.13
C PRO A 107 -16.64 -7.34 9.26
N THR A 108 -16.88 -6.44 10.20
CA THR A 108 -18.18 -5.86 10.48
C THR A 108 -18.17 -4.35 10.33
N GLU A 109 -19.36 -3.74 10.21
CA GLU A 109 -19.50 -2.29 10.22
C GLU A 109 -19.04 -1.69 11.55
N SER A 110 -19.22 -2.41 12.66
CA SER A 110 -18.74 -2.00 13.98
C SER A 110 -17.23 -1.85 14.04
N ASP A 111 -16.48 -2.73 13.40
CA ASP A 111 -15.00 -2.67 13.36
C ASP A 111 -14.53 -1.40 12.64
N ILE A 112 -15.23 -1.05 11.55
CA ILE A 112 -14.95 0.19 10.80
C ILE A 112 -15.30 1.41 11.64
N TRP A 113 -16.42 1.36 12.35
CA TRP A 113 -16.82 2.42 13.27
C TRP A 113 -15.77 2.65 14.37
N ASP A 114 -15.27 1.58 14.98
CA ASP A 114 -14.22 1.67 15.99
C ASP A 114 -12.92 2.27 15.44
N LEU A 115 -12.55 1.90 14.22
CA LEU A 115 -11.40 2.51 13.54
C LEU A 115 -11.61 4.01 13.33
N ILE A 116 -12.81 4.43 12.88
CA ILE A 116 -13.16 5.84 12.69
C ILE A 116 -13.03 6.61 14.01
N GLN A 117 -13.58 6.07 15.10
CA GLN A 117 -13.53 6.73 16.41
C GLN A 117 -12.09 6.86 16.93
N ARG A 118 -11.26 5.83 16.75
CA ARG A 118 -9.84 5.88 17.12
C ARG A 118 -9.06 6.92 16.31
N ILE A 119 -9.33 7.05 15.01
CA ILE A 119 -8.73 8.09 14.16
C ILE A 119 -9.19 9.47 14.58
N ALA A 120 -10.50 9.67 14.80
CA ALA A 120 -11.05 10.95 15.23
C ALA A 120 -10.43 11.42 16.56
N GLY A 121 -10.31 10.52 17.53
CA GLY A 121 -9.71 10.81 18.83
C GLY A 121 -8.22 11.20 18.75
N ARG A 122 -7.48 10.69 17.77
CA ARG A 122 -6.03 10.97 17.63
C ARG A 122 -5.73 12.16 16.73
N SER A 123 -6.47 12.32 15.65
CA SER A 123 -6.18 13.32 14.61
C SER A 123 -7.10 14.52 14.65
N GLY A 124 -8.23 14.43 15.34
CA GLY A 124 -9.32 15.40 15.25
C GLY A 124 -10.04 15.40 13.89
N LYS A 125 -9.72 14.43 12.99
CA LYS A 125 -10.39 14.26 11.71
C LYS A 125 -11.47 13.21 11.87
N ASP A 126 -12.72 13.66 11.86
CA ASP A 126 -13.87 12.78 12.07
C ASP A 126 -14.58 12.48 10.74
N ALA A 127 -14.58 11.21 10.36
CA ALA A 127 -15.26 10.73 9.17
C ALA A 127 -16.80 10.81 9.30
N ASN A 128 -17.34 10.86 10.50
CA ASN A 128 -18.79 11.06 10.70
C ASN A 128 -19.23 12.49 10.35
N VAL A 129 -18.32 13.46 10.51
CA VAL A 129 -18.60 14.87 10.16
C VAL A 129 -18.34 15.12 8.67
N LYS A 130 -17.29 14.51 8.13
CA LYS A 130 -16.87 14.67 6.72
C LYS A 130 -16.57 13.33 6.06
N PRO A 131 -17.57 12.48 5.82
CA PRO A 131 -17.34 11.14 5.26
C PRO A 131 -16.74 11.18 3.85
N LYS A 132 -17.01 12.24 3.08
CA LYS A 132 -16.49 12.40 1.71
C LYS A 132 -14.99 12.64 1.64
N ASP A 133 -14.35 13.07 2.73
CA ASP A 133 -12.90 13.27 2.80
C ASP A 133 -12.19 11.93 3.05
N PHE A 134 -12.94 10.87 3.36
CA PHE A 134 -12.39 9.55 3.64
C PHE A 134 -12.70 8.55 2.53
N LEU A 135 -11.80 7.59 2.37
CA LEU A 135 -11.93 6.47 1.45
C LEU A 135 -11.60 5.18 2.19
N LEU A 136 -12.49 4.23 2.11
CA LEU A 136 -12.24 2.86 2.55
C LEU A 136 -11.69 2.07 1.35
N MET A 137 -10.54 1.39 1.52
CA MET A 137 -9.94 0.58 0.47
C MET A 137 -9.65 -0.83 1.02
N THR A 138 -10.06 -1.84 0.28
CA THR A 138 -9.89 -3.23 0.71
C THR A 138 -9.81 -4.19 -0.47
N THR A 139 -9.51 -5.46 -0.21
CA THR A 139 -9.56 -6.52 -1.22
C THR A 139 -11.00 -6.84 -1.62
N PRO A 140 -11.24 -7.33 -2.84
CA PRO A 140 -12.58 -7.78 -3.26
C PRO A 140 -13.16 -8.89 -2.36
N GLY A 141 -12.30 -9.75 -1.80
CA GLY A 141 -12.71 -10.81 -0.87
C GLY A 141 -13.30 -10.27 0.43
N LEU A 142 -12.61 -9.29 1.05
CA LEU A 142 -13.10 -8.65 2.26
C LEU A 142 -14.32 -7.76 2.01
N ALA A 143 -14.37 -7.06 0.86
CA ALA A 143 -15.54 -6.30 0.47
C ALA A 143 -16.79 -7.18 0.34
N LYS A 144 -16.64 -8.38 -0.23
CA LYS A 144 -17.71 -9.37 -0.28
C LYS A 144 -18.19 -9.77 1.12
N LYS A 145 -17.26 -10.08 2.04
CA LYS A 145 -17.59 -10.41 3.43
C LYS A 145 -18.30 -9.27 4.16
N LEU A 146 -17.86 -8.03 3.95
CA LEU A 146 -18.54 -6.84 4.48
C LEU A 146 -19.96 -6.73 3.96
N MET A 147 -20.18 -6.95 2.66
CA MET A 147 -21.54 -6.99 2.10
C MET A 147 -22.39 -8.09 2.72
N GLU A 148 -21.84 -9.29 2.89
CA GLU A 148 -22.54 -10.41 3.49
C GLU A 148 -22.96 -10.11 4.95
N SER A 149 -22.09 -9.46 5.72
CA SER A 149 -22.41 -9.04 7.09
C SER A 149 -23.55 -8.01 7.14
N MET A 150 -23.61 -7.11 6.18
CA MET A 150 -24.67 -6.11 6.07
C MET A 150 -25.98 -6.68 5.56
N VAL A 151 -25.95 -7.69 4.68
CA VAL A 151 -27.17 -8.37 4.16
C VAL A 151 -27.95 -9.02 5.29
N ALA A 152 -27.29 -9.61 6.27
CA ALA A 152 -27.93 -10.24 7.43
C ALA A 152 -28.70 -9.23 8.28
N GLN A 153 -28.37 -7.94 8.22
CA GLN A 153 -29.01 -6.87 8.99
C GLN A 153 -30.06 -6.09 8.18
N ARG A 154 -30.10 -6.28 6.85
CA ARG A 154 -31.07 -5.58 6.00
C ARG A 154 -32.47 -6.12 6.20
N ARG A 155 -33.33 -5.39 6.90
CA ARG A 155 -34.76 -5.42 6.63
C ARG A 155 -34.96 -4.79 5.26
N PHE A 156 -35.56 -5.54 4.33
CA PHE A 156 -35.88 -5.08 2.99
C PHE A 156 -36.71 -3.78 3.04
N THR A 157 -36.08 -2.65 2.95
CA THR A 157 -36.72 -1.39 2.58
C THR A 157 -36.38 -1.20 1.11
N ALA A 158 -37.36 -1.39 0.26
CA ALA A 158 -37.24 -1.15 -1.17
C ALA A 158 -36.97 0.36 -1.38
N GLY A 159 -35.78 0.70 -1.87
CA GLY A 159 -35.44 2.03 -2.29
C GLY A 159 -34.10 2.52 -1.70
N GLU A 160 -33.18 2.70 -2.56
CA GLU A 160 -31.82 3.27 -2.47
C GLU A 160 -30.69 2.24 -2.47
N PHE A 161 -30.51 1.64 -3.61
CA PHE A 161 -29.24 1.06 -4.00
C PHE A 161 -28.45 2.09 -4.83
N GLY A 162 -27.34 2.51 -4.30
CA GLY A 162 -26.24 2.84 -5.15
C GLY A 162 -26.01 4.29 -5.48
N THR A 163 -25.15 4.93 -4.71
CA THR A 163 -24.41 6.07 -5.23
C THR A 163 -23.46 5.56 -6.29
N THR A 164 -23.76 5.83 -7.55
CA THR A 164 -22.84 5.54 -8.66
C THR A 164 -21.75 6.63 -8.64
N ILE A 165 -20.51 6.25 -8.33
CA ILE A 165 -19.37 7.14 -8.51
C ILE A 165 -19.24 7.42 -10.01
N LYS A 166 -19.10 8.67 -10.40
CA LYS A 166 -18.79 9.07 -11.79
C LYS A 166 -17.48 8.41 -12.22
N GLY A 167 -17.56 7.38 -13.03
CA GLY A 167 -16.41 6.53 -13.41
C GLY A 167 -16.80 5.06 -13.61
N GLY A 168 -18.05 4.71 -13.35
CA GLY A 168 -18.56 3.34 -13.62
C GLY A 168 -18.26 2.30 -12.54
N TYR A 169 -17.66 2.68 -11.44
CA TYR A 169 -17.46 1.78 -10.30
C TYR A 169 -18.69 1.83 -9.38
N LYS A 170 -19.25 0.66 -9.07
CA LYS A 170 -20.22 0.55 -7.97
C LYS A 170 -19.43 0.62 -6.66
N ALA A 171 -19.48 1.74 -5.96
CA ALA A 171 -18.95 1.84 -4.62
C ALA A 171 -19.99 1.38 -3.62
N ILE A 172 -19.53 0.61 -2.64
CA ILE A 172 -20.28 0.29 -1.44
C ILE A 172 -20.00 1.43 -0.47
N GLU A 173 -21.02 1.99 0.14
CA GLU A 173 -20.86 2.96 1.23
C GLU A 173 -21.00 2.25 2.56
N ILE A 174 -20.06 2.46 3.46
CA ILE A 174 -20.08 1.94 4.83
C ILE A 174 -19.88 3.12 5.76
N CYS A 175 -20.80 3.33 6.69
CA CYS A 175 -20.85 4.53 7.54
C CYS A 175 -20.79 5.85 6.72
N GLY A 176 -21.36 5.87 5.51
CA GLY A 176 -21.32 7.02 4.62
C GLY A 176 -19.98 7.26 3.93
N ILE A 177 -19.00 6.34 4.09
CA ILE A 177 -17.69 6.40 3.45
C ILE A 177 -17.69 5.47 2.23
N PRO A 178 -17.25 5.95 1.06
CA PRO A 178 -17.13 5.10 -0.12
C PRO A 178 -16.08 4.02 0.09
N CYS A 179 -16.42 2.77 -0.25
CA CYS A 179 -15.52 1.62 -0.20
C CYS A 179 -15.11 1.22 -1.62
N VAL A 180 -13.82 1.24 -1.89
CA VAL A 180 -13.22 0.84 -3.17
C VAL A 180 -12.45 -0.45 -2.98
N THR A 181 -12.54 -1.33 -3.96
CA THR A 181 -11.80 -2.59 -3.98
C THR A 181 -10.61 -2.50 -4.90
N ASP A 182 -9.46 -3.00 -4.44
CA ASP A 182 -8.25 -3.09 -5.24
C ASP A 182 -7.56 -4.45 -4.99
N TYR A 183 -7.11 -5.09 -6.05
CA TYR A 183 -6.42 -6.38 -6.00
C TYR A 183 -5.00 -6.28 -5.43
N TYR A 184 -4.40 -5.10 -5.42
CA TYR A 184 -3.05 -4.85 -4.88
C TYR A 184 -3.03 -4.50 -3.40
N VAL A 185 -4.19 -4.43 -2.76
CA VAL A 185 -4.27 -4.31 -1.29
C VAL A 185 -3.79 -5.63 -0.69
N PRO A 186 -2.88 -5.61 0.31
CA PRO A 186 -2.45 -6.82 0.98
C PRO A 186 -3.63 -7.62 1.54
N ALA A 187 -3.57 -8.95 1.37
CA ALA A 187 -4.63 -9.83 1.83
C ALA A 187 -4.96 -9.59 3.31
N GLY A 188 -6.23 -9.64 3.65
CA GLY A 188 -6.68 -9.46 5.03
C GLY A 188 -6.58 -8.02 5.57
N THR A 189 -6.42 -7.03 4.68
CA THR A 189 -6.22 -5.62 5.08
C THR A 189 -7.37 -4.73 4.62
N ILE A 190 -7.81 -3.85 5.52
CA ILE A 190 -8.75 -2.76 5.24
C ILE A 190 -8.02 -1.45 5.56
N TYR A 191 -7.94 -0.54 4.61
CA TYR A 191 -7.41 0.81 4.80
C TYR A 191 -8.53 1.82 4.94
N LEU A 192 -8.39 2.76 5.87
CA LEU A 192 -9.19 3.97 5.96
C LEU A 192 -8.27 5.18 5.74
N LEU A 193 -8.46 5.85 4.63
CA LEU A 193 -7.58 6.90 4.15
C LEU A 193 -8.28 8.26 4.17
N HIS A 194 -7.64 9.27 4.73
CA HIS A 194 -8.06 10.66 4.65
C HIS A 194 -7.44 11.31 3.41
N ILE A 195 -8.21 11.42 2.35
CA ILE A 195 -7.71 11.85 1.02
C ILE A 195 -7.05 13.23 1.03
N PRO A 196 -7.61 14.27 1.71
CA PRO A 196 -7.00 15.60 1.70
C PRO A 196 -5.61 15.67 2.36
N SER A 197 -5.21 14.66 3.14
CA SER A 197 -3.86 14.58 3.71
C SER A 197 -2.87 13.76 2.89
N LEU A 198 -3.27 13.26 1.74
CA LEU A 198 -2.38 12.63 0.77
C LEU A 198 -2.11 13.60 -0.37
N ALA A 199 -0.86 13.73 -0.77
CA ALA A 199 -0.45 14.58 -1.87
C ALA A 199 0.60 13.89 -2.75
N TRP A 200 0.49 14.06 -4.06
CA TRP A 200 1.55 13.74 -4.99
C TRP A 200 2.57 14.86 -4.98
N VAL A 201 3.83 14.50 -4.86
CA VAL A 201 4.95 15.44 -4.94
C VAL A 201 5.84 15.01 -6.09
N ASP A 202 5.86 15.80 -7.14
CA ASP A 202 6.60 15.51 -8.36
C ASP A 202 7.84 16.40 -8.44
N ALA A 203 9.01 15.78 -8.58
CA ALA A 203 10.25 16.49 -8.91
C ALA A 203 10.38 16.66 -10.43
N LYS A 204 9.84 15.71 -11.20
CA LYS A 204 9.75 15.77 -12.67
C LYS A 204 8.50 15.01 -13.09
N ASP A 205 7.69 15.67 -13.89
CA ASP A 205 6.52 15.06 -14.53
C ASP A 205 6.94 14.02 -15.60
N TRP A 206 6.01 13.22 -16.05
CA TRP A 206 6.22 12.23 -17.09
C TRP A 206 6.87 12.85 -18.32
N GLY A 207 8.03 12.36 -18.71
CA GLY A 207 8.75 12.89 -19.86
C GLY A 207 10.04 12.14 -20.15
N PHE A 208 10.68 12.55 -21.23
CA PHE A 208 12.01 12.05 -21.53
C PHE A 208 13.04 12.65 -20.57
N VAL A 209 13.97 11.81 -20.11
CA VAL A 209 15.08 12.25 -19.27
C VAL A 209 16.16 12.82 -20.20
N GLU A 210 16.51 14.10 -19.98
CA GLU A 210 17.60 14.74 -20.67
C GLU A 210 18.93 14.37 -20.03
N PHE A 211 19.89 13.98 -20.84
CA PHE A 211 21.26 13.64 -20.43
C PHE A 211 22.16 14.86 -20.64
N GLU A 212 22.60 15.51 -19.58
CA GLU A 212 23.63 16.56 -19.50
C GLU A 212 23.86 17.37 -20.79
N GLY A 213 22.83 18.05 -21.30
CA GLY A 213 22.94 18.92 -22.48
C GLY A 213 22.92 18.22 -23.85
N ALA A 214 22.81 16.90 -23.90
CA ALA A 214 22.76 16.13 -25.15
C ALA A 214 21.34 15.83 -25.65
N GLY A 215 20.31 16.38 -24.96
CA GLY A 215 18.91 16.08 -25.27
C GLY A 215 18.47 14.69 -24.77
N PRO A 216 17.26 14.24 -25.15
CA PRO A 216 16.67 13.00 -24.65
C PRO A 216 17.24 11.74 -25.31
N TRP A 217 18.07 11.85 -26.33
CA TRP A 217 18.61 10.74 -27.09
C TRP A 217 20.10 10.57 -26.81
N ARG A 218 20.49 9.39 -26.39
CA ARG A 218 21.87 9.01 -26.13
C ARG A 218 22.31 7.98 -27.15
N TRP A 219 23.46 8.23 -27.78
CA TRP A 219 24.09 7.26 -28.66
C TRP A 219 24.68 6.10 -27.88
N LEU A 220 24.36 4.88 -28.27
CA LEU A 220 24.99 3.67 -27.71
C LEU A 220 26.34 3.44 -28.29
N SER A 221 27.40 3.46 -27.45
CA SER A 221 28.75 3.16 -27.87
C SER A 221 28.85 1.76 -28.46
N GLY A 222 29.42 1.65 -29.67
CA GLY A 222 29.63 0.38 -30.34
C GLY A 222 28.43 -0.20 -31.09
N ARG A 223 27.31 0.53 -31.19
CA ARG A 223 26.13 0.14 -31.99
C ARG A 223 25.54 1.36 -32.67
N ASP A 224 25.04 1.14 -33.90
CA ASP A 224 24.24 2.17 -34.59
C ASP A 224 22.81 2.21 -34.02
N ALA A 225 22.72 2.70 -32.78
CA ALA A 225 21.43 2.79 -32.07
C ALA A 225 21.42 3.93 -31.06
N PHE A 226 20.25 4.50 -30.83
CA PHE A 226 20.00 5.47 -29.77
C PHE A 226 19.20 4.82 -28.65
N GLU A 227 19.49 5.23 -27.42
CA GLU A 227 18.64 4.94 -26.25
C GLU A 227 18.02 6.22 -25.73
N THR A 228 16.84 6.09 -25.14
CA THR A 228 16.18 7.16 -24.40
C THR A 228 15.51 6.58 -23.16
N THR A 229 15.44 7.38 -22.13
CA THR A 229 14.73 7.01 -20.88
C THR A 229 13.50 7.89 -20.76
N TYR A 230 12.35 7.24 -20.66
CA TYR A 230 11.09 7.91 -20.33
C TYR A 230 10.77 7.63 -18.87
N GLY A 231 10.59 8.66 -18.06
CA GLY A 231 10.45 8.48 -16.63
C GLY A 231 9.66 9.59 -15.95
N TRP A 232 9.31 9.31 -14.71
CA TRP A 232 8.66 10.21 -13.79
C TRP A 232 9.39 10.14 -12.46
N TYR A 233 9.61 11.28 -11.82
CA TYR A 233 10.25 11.37 -10.53
C TYR A 233 9.30 12.04 -9.55
N GLY A 234 8.65 11.24 -8.74
CA GLY A 234 7.72 11.72 -7.74
C GLY A 234 7.55 10.73 -6.59
N ASN A 235 6.81 11.17 -5.59
CA ASN A 235 6.51 10.35 -4.42
C ASN A 235 5.14 10.69 -3.86
N LEU A 236 4.55 9.75 -3.11
CA LEU A 236 3.36 9.98 -2.33
C LEU A 236 3.75 10.57 -0.96
N ALA A 237 3.31 11.78 -0.71
CA ALA A 237 3.50 12.46 0.57
C ALA A 237 2.27 12.32 1.45
N CYS A 238 2.49 12.19 2.75
CA CYS A 238 1.44 12.15 3.76
C CYS A 238 1.61 13.33 4.71
N LEU A 239 0.64 14.25 4.72
CA LEU A 239 0.67 15.46 5.54
C LEU A 239 0.20 15.21 6.98
N ALA A 240 -0.66 14.22 7.20
CA ALA A 240 -1.19 13.87 8.51
C ALA A 240 -1.35 12.35 8.62
N ARG A 241 -0.29 11.66 9.03
CA ARG A 241 -0.27 10.19 9.13
C ARG A 241 -1.30 9.66 10.12
N ASN A 242 -1.54 10.38 11.21
CA ASN A 242 -2.51 10.04 12.24
C ASN A 242 -3.99 10.14 11.77
N ALA A 243 -4.23 10.77 10.61
CA ALA A 243 -5.58 10.79 9.99
C ALA A 243 -5.89 9.53 9.17
N HIS A 244 -4.94 8.61 9.08
CA HIS A 244 -5.11 7.34 8.38
C HIS A 244 -5.14 6.17 9.36
N GLY A 245 -5.74 5.07 8.92
CA GLY A 245 -5.72 3.85 9.72
C GLY A 245 -5.84 2.60 8.87
N SER A 246 -5.58 1.47 9.51
CA SER A 246 -5.74 0.16 8.91
C SER A 246 -6.22 -0.87 9.90
N ILE A 247 -6.99 -1.85 9.42
CA ILE A 247 -7.25 -3.10 10.12
C ILE A 247 -6.55 -4.19 9.34
N THR A 248 -5.72 -4.98 9.99
CA THR A 248 -4.94 -6.05 9.36
C THR A 248 -5.22 -7.38 10.02
N GLY A 249 -4.98 -8.50 9.32
CA GLY A 249 -5.08 -9.83 9.89
C GLY A 249 -6.44 -10.49 9.71
N PHE A 250 -7.35 -9.96 8.90
CA PHE A 250 -8.55 -10.69 8.52
C PHE A 250 -8.19 -11.88 7.64
N THR A 251 -8.91 -12.99 7.82
CA THR A 251 -8.84 -14.12 6.90
C THR A 251 -9.44 -13.72 5.56
N ASP A 252 -8.62 -13.64 4.52
CA ASP A 252 -9.06 -13.34 3.16
C ASP A 252 -9.09 -14.61 2.32
N THR A 253 -9.98 -14.65 1.32
CA THR A 253 -10.05 -15.77 0.39
C THR A 253 -9.06 -15.51 -0.74
N ALA A 254 -7.98 -16.28 -0.81
CA ALA A 254 -6.86 -16.15 -1.74
C ALA A 254 -7.24 -16.11 -3.25
N ARG A 255 -8.49 -16.33 -3.62
CA ARG A 255 -8.99 -16.27 -5.00
C ARG A 255 -8.95 -14.89 -5.65
N TYR A 256 -8.74 -13.83 -4.89
CA TYR A 256 -8.85 -12.47 -5.36
C TYR A 256 -7.59 -11.63 -5.06
N SER A 257 -6.51 -12.23 -4.57
CA SER A 257 -5.23 -11.56 -4.49
C SER A 257 -4.34 -12.01 -5.64
N HIS A 258 -3.74 -11.09 -6.34
CA HIS A 258 -2.76 -11.35 -7.39
C HIS A 258 -1.34 -11.57 -6.82
N ILE A 259 -1.19 -11.54 -5.49
CA ILE A 259 0.10 -11.71 -4.79
C ILE A 259 -0.10 -12.66 -3.63
#